data_d6b0da4177428aefacb8e4c82bfc7446
#
_entry.id   d6b0da4177428aefacb8e4c82bfc7446
#
_cell.length_a   1.000
_cell.length_b   1.000
_cell.length_c   1.000
_cell.angle_alpha   90.00
_cell.angle_beta   90.00
_cell.angle_gamma   90.00
#
_symmetry.space_group_name_H-M   'P 1'
#
loop_
_entity.id
_entity.type
_entity.pdbx_description
1 polymer ?
#
loop_
_entity_poly.entity_id
_entity_poly.type
_entity_poly.pdbx_seq_one_letter_code
_entity_poly.pdbx_strand_id
1 'polypeptide(L)'
;MKKAATLYAALASLWVMGAMWQTGAVPVVRGKKSGPSAPPTFYKDVVPILQDKCQSCHRSGEPAPMPLVSYEQVRPWAGKIAAAVDMRMMPPWFAEPRYGKFANDPSLSAEQIGTIGAWADAGAPAGDERDAPAPPNWSEGWNIPQPDVVVKMPKAVPIPAHGEVEYTYEVVPTHFTEDKWVQMVEVRPSSPAHVHHAVLYIRPPDSPWLRHAPVGEAFTASMLSDPEERRQAHETTSDLLLVYAPGSAPDRWTDGMAKFVPAGSDLVFQMHYTTNGEAASDETGVGLVFTKSPPKQRVVTLQLNNHALMIPPGADNFRVEVQGTLPNDATLLSLFPHMHLRGKRFEYDIVHDDGSVEPLLRVNYHFHWQLSYKLAEPRELKAGTKLRAVAWYDNSKNNPHNPDPDKLVTWGDQTSQEMMVGFFDVAIPAGMDKWQFFVRK
;
A
#
# COMPACT_ATOMS: atom_id res chain seq x y z
N MET A 1 42.22 41.30 39.72
CA MET A 1 41.71 42.19 40.76
C MET A 1 40.28 41.76 41.03
N LYS A 2 40.07 40.87 41.99
CA LYS A 2 39.63 41.05 43.39
C LYS A 2 38.40 41.97 43.54
N LYS A 3 37.23 41.37 43.93
CA LYS A 3 36.45 41.56 45.18
C LYS A 3 35.08 40.94 44.89
N ALA A 4 34.64 39.88 45.52
CA ALA A 4 34.24 39.63 46.92
C ALA A 4 32.80 40.05 47.22
N ALA A 5 32.00 39.07 47.42
CA ALA A 5 31.02 38.65 48.44
C ALA A 5 30.25 39.75 49.24
N THR A 6 28.96 39.53 49.46
CA THR A 6 28.36 39.63 50.78
C THR A 6 27.03 38.86 50.87
N LEU A 7 26.91 37.96 51.84
CA LEU A 7 25.70 37.31 52.38
C LEU A 7 24.79 38.33 53.09
N TYR A 8 23.49 38.09 53.06
CA TYR A 8 22.58 38.44 54.19
C TYR A 8 21.57 37.32 54.42
N ALA A 9 21.65 36.76 55.59
CA ALA A 9 20.68 35.89 56.21
C ALA A 9 19.67 36.71 57.00
N ALA A 10 18.42 36.42 56.97
CA ALA A 10 17.43 36.89 57.93
C ALA A 10 16.48 35.76 58.30
N LEU A 11 16.55 35.37 59.55
CA LEU A 11 15.68 34.53 60.34
C LEU A 11 14.39 35.29 60.70
N ALA A 12 13.23 34.63 60.59
CA ALA A 12 12.05 34.93 61.44
C ALA A 12 11.09 33.72 61.47
N SER A 13 11.15 33.04 62.55
CA SER A 13 10.19 32.56 63.57
C SER A 13 8.82 31.97 63.13
N LEU A 14 8.65 30.74 63.60
CA LEU A 14 7.49 29.87 63.74
C LEU A 14 6.19 30.55 64.23
N TRP A 15 5.09 30.13 63.62
CA TRP A 15 3.84 29.88 64.31
C TRP A 15 3.26 28.52 63.83
N VAL A 16 3.17 27.59 64.79
CA VAL A 16 2.51 26.28 64.68
C VAL A 16 1.03 26.49 64.94
N MET A 17 0.19 26.23 63.99
CA MET A 17 -1.22 25.91 64.23
C MET A 17 -1.49 24.49 63.72
N GLY A 18 -1.69 23.60 64.67
CA GLY A 18 -2.06 22.22 64.38
C GLY A 18 -3.50 22.15 63.88
N ALA A 19 -3.68 21.66 62.71
CA ALA A 19 -4.97 21.12 62.21
C ALA A 19 -4.81 19.62 62.11
N MET A 20 -5.49 18.91 63.02
CA MET A 20 -5.66 17.46 62.96
C MET A 20 -6.46 17.11 61.67
N TRP A 21 -5.78 16.61 60.69
CA TRP A 21 -6.42 15.92 59.56
C TRP A 21 -6.60 14.46 59.95
N GLN A 22 -7.86 14.06 60.15
CA GLN A 22 -8.25 12.66 60.19
C GLN A 22 -8.01 12.07 58.85
N THR A 23 -6.99 11.23 58.71
CA THR A 23 -6.77 10.39 57.54
C THR A 23 -7.76 9.26 57.56
N GLY A 24 -8.90 9.46 56.90
CA GLY A 24 -9.78 8.37 56.52
C GLY A 24 -9.00 7.47 55.55
N ALA A 25 -8.63 6.28 56.00
CA ALA A 25 -8.06 5.25 55.15
C ALA A 25 -9.12 4.82 54.12
N VAL A 26 -8.95 5.29 52.88
CA VAL A 26 -9.72 4.76 51.74
C VAL A 26 -9.28 3.31 51.55
N PRO A 27 -10.16 2.32 51.59
CA PRO A 27 -9.79 0.92 51.35
C PRO A 27 -9.30 0.82 49.91
N VAL A 28 -8.00 0.57 49.72
CA VAL A 28 -7.43 0.18 48.45
C VAL A 28 -8.05 -1.16 48.12
N VAL A 29 -9.04 -1.15 47.22
CA VAL A 29 -9.55 -2.37 46.59
C VAL A 29 -8.38 -2.95 45.80
N ARG A 30 -7.64 -3.85 46.42
CA ARG A 30 -6.69 -4.70 45.70
C ARG A 30 -7.54 -5.50 44.72
N GLY A 31 -7.49 -5.06 43.44
CA GLY A 31 -7.99 -5.90 42.35
C GLY A 31 -7.39 -7.30 42.51
N LYS A 32 -8.22 -8.32 42.51
CA LYS A 32 -7.81 -9.74 42.47
C LYS A 32 -6.74 -9.82 41.36
N LYS A 33 -5.48 -10.08 41.73
CA LYS A 33 -4.52 -10.63 40.78
C LYS A 33 -5.16 -11.87 40.25
N SER A 34 -5.66 -11.86 39.02
CA SER A 34 -5.98 -13.05 38.27
C SER A 34 -4.76 -13.95 38.37
N GLY A 35 -4.92 -15.17 38.88
CA GLY A 35 -3.85 -16.18 38.86
C GLY A 35 -3.35 -16.32 37.42
N PRO A 36 -2.19 -16.96 37.19
CA PRO A 36 -1.66 -17.13 35.86
C PRO A 36 -2.76 -17.73 34.99
N SER A 37 -3.26 -16.94 34.02
CA SER A 37 -4.18 -17.48 33.02
C SER A 37 -3.44 -18.57 32.26
N ALA A 38 -4.12 -19.67 31.93
CA ALA A 38 -3.53 -20.70 31.09
C ALA A 38 -2.93 -20.03 29.81
N PRO A 39 -1.79 -20.54 29.33
CA PRO A 39 -1.18 -19.97 28.14
C PRO A 39 -2.15 -20.04 26.94
N PRO A 40 -2.11 -19.08 26.02
CA PRO A 40 -2.91 -19.13 24.79
C PRO A 40 -2.67 -20.43 24.03
N THR A 41 -3.70 -20.91 23.32
CA THR A 41 -3.63 -22.11 22.48
C THR A 41 -3.91 -21.77 21.03
N PHE A 42 -3.45 -22.65 20.11
CA PHE A 42 -3.62 -22.42 18.68
C PHE A 42 -5.10 -22.30 18.29
N TYR A 43 -5.88 -23.34 18.58
CA TYR A 43 -7.26 -23.42 18.10
C TYR A 43 -8.18 -22.36 18.69
N LYS A 44 -7.98 -21.98 19.95
CA LYS A 44 -8.83 -21.01 20.63
C LYS A 44 -8.41 -19.57 20.39
N ASP A 45 -7.10 -19.29 20.46
CA ASP A 45 -6.61 -17.92 20.61
C ASP A 45 -5.86 -17.42 19.39
N VAL A 46 -5.13 -18.30 18.66
CA VAL A 46 -4.23 -17.91 17.57
C VAL A 46 -4.88 -18.04 16.21
N VAL A 47 -5.54 -19.16 15.90
CA VAL A 47 -6.15 -19.38 14.59
C VAL A 47 -7.20 -18.31 14.22
N PRO A 48 -8.02 -17.76 15.16
CA PRO A 48 -8.91 -16.66 14.81
C PRO A 48 -8.16 -15.43 14.29
N ILE A 49 -7.00 -15.11 14.87
CA ILE A 49 -6.17 -13.99 14.43
C ILE A 49 -5.58 -14.30 13.05
N LEU A 50 -5.08 -15.51 12.84
CA LEU A 50 -4.51 -15.92 11.55
C LEU A 50 -5.55 -15.89 10.44
N GLN A 51 -6.78 -16.35 10.70
CA GLN A 51 -7.89 -16.33 9.75
C GLN A 51 -8.24 -14.90 9.31
N ASP A 52 -8.31 -13.98 10.27
CA ASP A 52 -8.69 -12.59 10.01
C ASP A 52 -7.56 -11.78 9.33
N LYS A 53 -6.30 -11.98 9.75
CA LYS A 53 -5.20 -11.06 9.42
C LYS A 53 -4.11 -11.64 8.53
N CYS A 54 -4.01 -12.95 8.39
CA CYS A 54 -2.85 -13.59 7.76
C CYS A 54 -3.19 -14.48 6.57
N GLN A 55 -4.27 -15.28 6.69
CA GLN A 55 -4.58 -16.33 5.72
C GLN A 55 -5.03 -15.80 4.35
N SER A 56 -5.39 -14.52 4.22
CA SER A 56 -5.64 -13.90 2.91
C SER A 56 -4.45 -13.99 1.97
N CYS A 57 -3.23 -13.97 2.53
CA CYS A 57 -1.98 -14.09 1.78
C CYS A 57 -1.24 -15.42 2.07
N HIS A 58 -1.35 -15.93 3.30
CA HIS A 58 -0.65 -17.13 3.76
C HIS A 58 -1.50 -18.39 3.60
N ARG A 59 -1.85 -18.75 2.37
CA ARG A 59 -2.50 -20.00 1.97
C ARG A 59 -2.01 -20.46 0.59
N SER A 60 -2.32 -21.69 0.22
CA SER A 60 -1.92 -22.22 -1.09
C SER A 60 -2.47 -21.37 -2.23
N GLY A 61 -1.63 -21.07 -3.23
CA GLY A 61 -1.99 -20.26 -4.40
C GLY A 61 -1.93 -18.75 -4.20
N GLU A 62 -1.57 -18.27 -2.99
CA GLU A 62 -1.39 -16.87 -2.67
C GLU A 62 0.10 -16.47 -2.56
N PRO A 63 0.45 -15.17 -2.55
CA PRO A 63 1.84 -14.72 -2.72
C PRO A 63 2.79 -15.07 -1.58
N ALA A 64 2.29 -15.38 -0.38
CA ALA A 64 3.16 -15.66 0.76
C ALA A 64 3.83 -17.05 0.65
N PRO A 65 5.11 -17.18 1.07
CA PRO A 65 5.91 -18.38 0.81
C PRO A 65 5.52 -19.61 1.65
N MET A 66 4.70 -19.43 2.71
CA MET A 66 4.26 -20.53 3.56
C MET A 66 2.79 -20.38 3.93
N PRO A 67 2.00 -21.47 3.91
CA PRO A 67 0.61 -21.44 4.38
C PRO A 67 0.56 -21.40 5.91
N LEU A 68 -0.42 -20.64 6.44
CA LEU A 68 -0.71 -20.52 7.88
C LEU A 68 -2.16 -20.97 8.17
N VAL A 69 -2.55 -22.13 7.64
CA VAL A 69 -3.94 -22.60 7.68
C VAL A 69 -4.16 -23.65 8.80
N SER A 70 -3.28 -24.65 8.91
CA SER A 70 -3.39 -25.70 9.93
C SER A 70 -2.35 -25.56 11.03
N TYR A 71 -2.59 -26.23 12.17
CA TYR A 71 -1.64 -26.26 13.28
C TYR A 71 -0.26 -26.79 12.87
N GLU A 72 -0.22 -27.84 12.07
CA GLU A 72 1.01 -28.48 11.60
C GLU A 72 1.82 -27.55 10.71
N GLN A 73 1.14 -26.71 9.91
CA GLN A 73 1.76 -25.71 9.06
C GLN A 73 2.30 -24.52 9.86
N VAL A 74 1.58 -24.09 10.90
CA VAL A 74 1.90 -22.88 11.67
C VAL A 74 2.94 -23.12 12.76
N ARG A 75 2.83 -24.22 13.50
CA ARG A 75 3.68 -24.53 14.65
C ARG A 75 5.20 -24.38 14.38
N PRO A 76 5.75 -24.90 13.27
CA PRO A 76 7.19 -24.76 12.99
C PRO A 76 7.65 -23.31 12.85
N TRP A 77 6.73 -22.39 12.57
CA TRP A 77 7.01 -20.98 12.35
C TRP A 77 6.66 -20.09 13.56
N ALA A 78 6.18 -20.66 14.66
CA ALA A 78 5.64 -19.90 15.80
C ALA A 78 6.56 -18.76 16.27
N GLY A 79 7.84 -19.06 16.50
CA GLY A 79 8.82 -18.04 16.92
C GLY A 79 9.09 -16.97 15.87
N LYS A 80 9.10 -17.34 14.57
CA LYS A 80 9.28 -16.36 13.47
C LYS A 80 8.03 -15.49 13.30
N ILE A 81 6.83 -16.07 13.44
CA ILE A 81 5.56 -15.33 13.40
C ILE A 81 5.54 -14.32 14.55
N ALA A 82 5.82 -14.77 15.79
CA ALA A 82 5.89 -13.89 16.95
C ALA A 82 6.85 -12.72 16.76
N ALA A 83 8.07 -12.98 16.27
CA ALA A 83 9.05 -11.94 15.98
C ALA A 83 8.58 -10.98 14.88
N ALA A 84 7.97 -11.48 13.80
CA ALA A 84 7.50 -10.65 12.69
C ALA A 84 6.35 -9.72 13.10
N VAL A 85 5.41 -10.18 13.94
CA VAL A 85 4.31 -9.36 14.42
C VAL A 85 4.74 -8.37 15.50
N ASP A 86 5.69 -8.73 16.36
CA ASP A 86 6.27 -7.85 17.37
C ASP A 86 7.01 -6.67 16.73
N MET A 87 7.82 -6.97 15.69
CA MET A 87 8.49 -5.95 14.87
C MET A 87 7.55 -5.20 13.92
N ARG A 88 6.26 -5.51 13.90
CA ARG A 88 5.25 -4.94 13.00
C ARG A 88 5.61 -5.06 11.50
N MET A 89 6.35 -6.11 11.15
CA MET A 89 6.66 -6.43 9.76
C MET A 89 5.51 -7.18 9.07
N MET A 90 4.69 -7.88 9.87
CA MET A 90 3.50 -8.62 9.43
C MET A 90 2.30 -8.37 10.36
N PRO A 91 1.09 -8.17 9.79
CA PRO A 91 0.84 -7.87 8.37
C PRO A 91 1.54 -6.60 7.90
N PRO A 92 1.91 -6.47 6.61
CA PRO A 92 2.57 -5.26 6.12
C PRO A 92 1.60 -4.08 6.16
N TRP A 93 1.92 -3.09 6.99
CA TRP A 93 1.17 -1.84 7.11
C TRP A 93 2.05 -0.75 7.69
N PHE A 94 2.23 0.33 6.95
CA PHE A 94 3.23 1.34 7.26
C PHE A 94 2.66 2.74 7.46
N ALA A 95 1.31 2.89 7.42
CA ALA A 95 0.65 4.14 7.76
C ALA A 95 0.85 4.46 9.25
N GLU A 96 1.18 5.70 9.54
CA GLU A 96 1.32 6.19 10.91
C GLU A 96 -0.08 6.29 11.55
N PRO A 97 -0.38 5.60 12.67
CA PRO A 97 -1.76 5.46 13.19
C PRO A 97 -2.46 6.78 13.57
N ARG A 98 -1.69 7.86 13.73
CA ARG A 98 -2.21 9.19 14.09
C ARG A 98 -2.82 9.94 12.92
N TYR A 99 -2.57 9.51 11.68
CA TYR A 99 -2.95 10.22 10.47
C TYR A 99 -3.78 9.34 9.55
N GLY A 100 -5.01 9.77 9.32
CA GLY A 100 -5.98 9.04 8.53
C GLY A 100 -6.61 7.84 9.26
N LYS A 101 -7.69 7.33 8.68
CA LYS A 101 -8.33 6.06 9.04
C LYS A 101 -8.59 5.31 7.74
N PHE A 102 -8.22 4.04 7.70
CA PHE A 102 -8.24 3.27 6.47
C PHE A 102 -9.07 2.00 6.64
N ALA A 103 -9.96 1.76 5.68
CA ALA A 103 -10.87 0.60 5.69
C ALA A 103 -10.12 -0.73 5.50
N ASN A 104 -8.94 -0.69 4.90
CA ASN A 104 -8.12 -1.86 4.62
C ASN A 104 -6.91 -2.01 5.56
N ASP A 105 -6.97 -1.45 6.77
CA ASP A 105 -5.91 -1.60 7.79
C ASP A 105 -5.89 -3.04 8.34
N PRO A 106 -4.86 -3.84 8.04
CA PRO A 106 -4.71 -5.20 8.53
C PRO A 106 -3.95 -5.27 9.86
N SER A 107 -3.51 -4.14 10.42
CA SER A 107 -2.63 -4.14 11.59
C SER A 107 -3.22 -4.87 12.79
N LEU A 108 -2.34 -5.49 13.57
CA LEU A 108 -2.70 -6.20 14.78
C LEU A 108 -2.79 -5.26 15.97
N SER A 109 -3.75 -5.50 16.85
CA SER A 109 -3.80 -4.85 18.16
C SER A 109 -2.64 -5.33 19.06
N ALA A 110 -2.31 -4.53 20.08
CA ALA A 110 -1.31 -4.93 21.06
C ALA A 110 -1.68 -6.24 21.77
N GLU A 111 -2.98 -6.51 21.97
CA GLU A 111 -3.49 -7.74 22.55
C GLU A 111 -3.25 -8.94 21.62
N GLN A 112 -3.55 -8.81 20.32
CA GLN A 112 -3.30 -9.86 19.34
C GLN A 112 -1.82 -10.19 19.22
N ILE A 113 -0.94 -9.19 19.20
CA ILE A 113 0.52 -9.37 19.19
C ILE A 113 0.95 -10.11 20.47
N GLY A 114 0.47 -9.67 21.64
CA GLY A 114 0.75 -10.30 22.92
C GLY A 114 0.28 -11.76 23.00
N THR A 115 -0.89 -12.06 22.41
CA THR A 115 -1.43 -13.43 22.34
C THR A 115 -0.53 -14.35 21.52
N ILE A 116 -0.11 -13.91 20.33
CA ILE A 116 0.78 -14.68 19.46
C ILE A 116 2.16 -14.89 20.13
N GLY A 117 2.71 -13.84 20.77
CA GLY A 117 3.98 -13.93 21.49
C GLY A 117 3.90 -14.94 22.65
N ALA A 118 2.90 -14.80 23.53
CA ALA A 118 2.71 -15.69 24.67
C ALA A 118 2.45 -17.15 24.25
N TRP A 119 1.75 -17.38 23.14
CA TRP A 119 1.56 -18.70 22.56
C TRP A 119 2.90 -19.31 22.09
N ALA A 120 3.70 -18.56 21.37
CA ALA A 120 5.01 -19.03 20.91
C ALA A 120 5.96 -19.34 22.05
N ASP A 121 6.01 -18.47 23.07
CA ASP A 121 6.84 -18.62 24.29
C ASP A 121 6.44 -19.84 25.12
N ALA A 122 5.15 -20.20 25.12
CA ALA A 122 4.62 -21.40 25.79
C ALA A 122 4.89 -22.71 25.02
N GLY A 123 5.65 -22.68 23.93
CA GLY A 123 5.97 -23.85 23.10
C GLY A 123 4.89 -24.18 22.05
N ALA A 124 4.07 -23.20 21.73
CA ALA A 124 3.04 -23.25 20.71
C ALA A 124 2.03 -24.41 20.91
N PRO A 125 1.30 -24.50 22.05
CA PRO A 125 0.35 -25.57 22.30
C PRO A 125 -0.84 -25.53 21.34
N ALA A 126 -1.32 -26.72 20.93
CA ALA A 126 -2.47 -26.84 20.01
C ALA A 126 -3.77 -26.38 20.67
N GLY A 127 -4.04 -26.82 21.89
CA GLY A 127 -5.37 -26.68 22.52
C GLY A 127 -6.35 -27.73 22.02
N ASP A 128 -7.65 -27.52 22.28
CA ASP A 128 -8.72 -28.38 21.81
C ASP A 128 -9.19 -27.92 20.41
N GLU A 129 -9.19 -28.82 19.45
CA GLU A 129 -9.59 -28.52 18.06
C GLU A 129 -11.05 -28.04 17.96
N ARG A 130 -11.91 -28.43 18.92
CA ARG A 130 -13.30 -28.01 19.00
C ARG A 130 -13.47 -26.52 19.32
N ASP A 131 -12.40 -25.85 19.81
CA ASP A 131 -12.39 -24.42 20.07
C ASP A 131 -12.13 -23.59 18.81
N ALA A 132 -11.74 -24.24 17.69
CA ALA A 132 -11.46 -23.54 16.45
C ALA A 132 -12.73 -22.91 15.85
N PRO A 133 -12.66 -21.67 15.35
CA PRO A 133 -13.73 -21.12 14.54
C PRO A 133 -13.86 -21.90 13.23
N ALA A 134 -15.03 -21.79 12.59
CA ALA A 134 -15.22 -22.37 11.27
C ALA A 134 -14.14 -21.81 10.29
N PRO A 135 -13.55 -22.67 9.43
CA PRO A 135 -12.62 -22.21 8.42
C PRO A 135 -13.26 -21.14 7.52
N PRO A 136 -12.52 -20.09 7.15
CA PRO A 136 -13.01 -19.12 6.17
C PRO A 136 -13.33 -19.81 4.83
N ASN A 137 -14.42 -19.41 4.23
CA ASN A 137 -14.75 -19.87 2.87
C ASN A 137 -13.95 -19.04 1.85
N TRP A 138 -12.80 -19.54 1.43
CA TRP A 138 -11.99 -18.92 0.39
C TRP A 138 -12.57 -19.25 -0.98
N SER A 139 -12.81 -18.22 -1.79
CA SER A 139 -13.14 -18.42 -3.20
C SER A 139 -11.95 -19.06 -3.91
N GLU A 140 -12.18 -20.14 -4.64
CA GLU A 140 -11.15 -20.70 -5.50
C GLU A 140 -10.89 -19.76 -6.67
N GLY A 141 -9.66 -19.34 -6.85
CA GLY A 141 -9.20 -18.54 -7.98
C GLY A 141 -9.33 -17.02 -7.83
N TRP A 142 -10.42 -16.46 -7.30
CA TRP A 142 -10.64 -15.00 -7.21
C TRP A 142 -11.08 -14.58 -5.80
N ASN A 143 -10.58 -13.44 -5.32
CA ASN A 143 -11.06 -12.82 -4.07
C ASN A 143 -12.25 -11.86 -4.32
N ILE A 144 -12.54 -11.51 -5.57
CA ILE A 144 -13.79 -10.87 -6.02
C ILE A 144 -14.83 -11.96 -6.35
N PRO A 145 -16.13 -11.63 -6.51
CA PRO A 145 -17.10 -12.55 -7.12
C PRO A 145 -16.57 -13.06 -8.46
N GLN A 146 -17.18 -14.17 -8.96
CA GLN A 146 -16.81 -14.68 -10.28
C GLN A 146 -16.77 -13.54 -11.29
N PRO A 147 -15.62 -13.27 -11.92
CA PRO A 147 -15.49 -12.18 -12.89
C PRO A 147 -16.45 -12.38 -14.09
N ASP A 148 -17.03 -11.30 -14.57
CA ASP A 148 -17.79 -11.31 -15.82
C ASP A 148 -16.88 -11.54 -17.01
N VAL A 149 -15.64 -11.03 -16.93
CA VAL A 149 -14.59 -11.20 -17.94
C VAL A 149 -13.23 -11.35 -17.27
N VAL A 150 -12.40 -12.22 -17.81
CA VAL A 150 -10.97 -12.31 -17.49
C VAL A 150 -10.17 -11.89 -18.72
N VAL A 151 -9.40 -10.82 -18.63
CA VAL A 151 -8.42 -10.43 -19.64
C VAL A 151 -7.06 -10.94 -19.18
N LYS A 152 -6.39 -11.74 -20.01
CA LYS A 152 -5.16 -12.43 -19.65
C LYS A 152 -4.08 -12.20 -20.70
N MET A 153 -2.83 -12.06 -20.26
CA MET A 153 -1.67 -12.09 -21.15
C MET A 153 -1.72 -13.36 -22.00
N PRO A 154 -1.69 -13.27 -23.34
CA PRO A 154 -1.91 -14.43 -24.21
C PRO A 154 -0.70 -15.38 -24.26
N LYS A 155 0.48 -14.93 -23.84
CA LYS A 155 1.71 -15.71 -23.80
C LYS A 155 2.43 -15.57 -22.46
N ALA A 156 3.05 -16.67 -22.02
CA ALA A 156 3.88 -16.65 -20.83
C ALA A 156 5.16 -15.83 -21.07
N VAL A 157 5.44 -14.90 -20.15
CA VAL A 157 6.68 -14.12 -20.12
C VAL A 157 7.73 -14.89 -19.33
N PRO A 158 8.88 -15.23 -19.92
CA PRO A 158 9.95 -15.91 -19.21
C PRO A 158 10.67 -14.96 -18.24
N ILE A 159 10.89 -15.42 -17.02
CA ILE A 159 11.59 -14.69 -15.96
C ILE A 159 12.88 -15.44 -15.64
N PRO A 160 14.07 -14.82 -15.78
CA PRO A 160 15.33 -15.47 -15.49
C PRO A 160 15.51 -15.72 -13.98
N ALA A 161 16.36 -16.68 -13.61
CA ALA A 161 16.68 -16.96 -12.21
C ALA A 161 17.41 -15.79 -11.52
N HIS A 162 18.24 -15.05 -12.26
CA HIS A 162 19.12 -14.01 -11.75
C HIS A 162 19.19 -12.83 -12.72
N GLY A 163 19.55 -11.65 -12.19
CA GLY A 163 19.73 -10.41 -12.95
C GLY A 163 18.56 -9.47 -12.81
N GLU A 164 18.72 -8.29 -13.37
CA GLU A 164 17.66 -7.27 -13.44
C GLU A 164 16.74 -7.59 -14.63
N VAL A 165 15.43 -7.45 -14.44
CA VAL A 165 14.45 -7.61 -15.50
C VAL A 165 13.89 -6.23 -15.83
N GLU A 166 14.06 -5.81 -17.11
CA GLU A 166 13.49 -4.55 -17.59
C GLU A 166 11.96 -4.60 -17.51
N TYR A 167 11.32 -3.45 -17.28
CA TYR A 167 9.87 -3.34 -17.29
C TYR A 167 9.30 -3.91 -18.59
N THR A 168 8.39 -4.85 -18.44
CA THR A 168 7.77 -5.58 -19.56
C THR A 168 6.36 -5.06 -19.77
N TYR A 169 6.04 -4.72 -21.01
CA TYR A 169 4.73 -4.26 -21.43
C TYR A 169 4.04 -5.31 -22.27
N GLU A 170 2.72 -5.40 -22.18
CA GLU A 170 1.91 -6.17 -23.10
C GLU A 170 0.59 -5.47 -23.35
N VAL A 171 0.26 -5.28 -24.62
CA VAL A 171 -1.01 -4.70 -25.07
C VAL A 171 -1.98 -5.83 -25.35
N VAL A 172 -3.06 -5.93 -24.56
CA VAL A 172 -4.04 -7.02 -24.64
C VAL A 172 -5.42 -6.44 -25.00
N PRO A 173 -5.98 -6.76 -26.18
CA PRO A 173 -7.31 -6.31 -26.57
C PRO A 173 -8.39 -6.85 -25.62
N THR A 174 -9.30 -5.97 -25.19
CA THR A 174 -10.46 -6.38 -24.38
C THR A 174 -11.57 -7.00 -25.21
N HIS A 175 -11.62 -6.71 -26.51
CA HIS A 175 -12.70 -7.05 -27.43
C HIS A 175 -14.09 -6.55 -26.99
N PHE A 176 -14.15 -5.49 -26.17
CA PHE A 176 -15.41 -4.91 -25.76
C PHE A 176 -16.06 -4.17 -26.93
N THR A 177 -17.28 -4.58 -27.29
CA THR A 177 -18.08 -3.96 -28.34
C THR A 177 -18.95 -2.81 -27.84
N GLU A 178 -19.01 -2.62 -26.52
CA GLU A 178 -19.74 -1.56 -25.85
C GLU A 178 -18.94 -1.06 -24.62
N ASP A 179 -19.23 0.15 -24.18
CA ASP A 179 -18.62 0.73 -22.99
C ASP A 179 -18.88 -0.13 -21.75
N LYS A 180 -17.88 -0.30 -20.90
CA LYS A 180 -17.98 -1.09 -19.67
C LYS A 180 -17.71 -0.24 -18.43
N TRP A 181 -18.49 -0.52 -17.39
CA TRP A 181 -18.31 0.05 -16.07
C TRP A 181 -17.84 -1.04 -15.11
N VAL A 182 -16.57 -0.97 -14.71
CA VAL A 182 -15.92 -1.95 -13.83
C VAL A 182 -16.10 -1.54 -12.38
N GLN A 183 -16.83 -2.38 -11.62
CA GLN A 183 -17.08 -2.16 -10.19
C GLN A 183 -16.04 -2.84 -9.30
N MET A 184 -15.51 -3.98 -9.72
CA MET A 184 -14.46 -4.69 -8.98
C MET A 184 -13.41 -5.20 -9.95
N VAL A 185 -12.16 -5.21 -9.51
CA VAL A 185 -11.03 -5.69 -10.32
C VAL A 185 -9.99 -6.36 -9.44
N GLU A 186 -9.45 -7.46 -9.93
CA GLU A 186 -8.37 -8.21 -9.26
C GLU A 186 -7.34 -8.67 -10.29
N VAL A 187 -6.07 -8.44 -9.99
CA VAL A 187 -4.95 -9.01 -10.76
C VAL A 187 -4.50 -10.31 -10.13
N ARG A 188 -4.30 -11.31 -10.98
CA ARG A 188 -3.80 -12.65 -10.60
C ARG A 188 -2.59 -13.02 -11.44
N PRO A 189 -1.36 -12.80 -10.94
CA PRO A 189 -0.17 -13.38 -11.54
C PRO A 189 -0.21 -14.91 -11.45
N SER A 190 0.27 -15.60 -12.49
CA SER A 190 0.49 -17.04 -12.41
C SER A 190 1.78 -17.38 -11.64
N SER A 191 2.69 -16.41 -11.53
CA SER A 191 3.93 -16.53 -10.76
C SER A 191 4.07 -15.38 -9.73
N PRO A 192 3.22 -15.34 -8.68
CA PRO A 192 3.14 -14.20 -7.75
C PRO A 192 4.44 -13.95 -6.97
N ALA A 193 5.29 -14.96 -6.80
CA ALA A 193 6.60 -14.81 -6.14
C ALA A 193 7.63 -14.02 -6.97
N HIS A 194 7.36 -13.82 -8.26
CA HIS A 194 8.24 -13.10 -9.19
C HIS A 194 7.67 -11.77 -9.66
N VAL A 195 6.38 -11.49 -9.41
CA VAL A 195 5.76 -10.23 -9.77
C VAL A 195 5.87 -9.26 -8.60
N HIS A 196 6.75 -8.25 -8.74
CA HIS A 196 6.94 -7.20 -7.74
C HIS A 196 5.77 -6.21 -7.75
N HIS A 197 5.34 -5.79 -8.94
CA HIS A 197 4.08 -5.06 -9.14
C HIS A 197 3.62 -5.15 -10.60
N ALA A 198 2.34 -4.90 -10.79
CA ALA A 198 1.73 -4.73 -12.10
C ALA A 198 0.90 -3.46 -12.13
N VAL A 199 1.06 -2.66 -13.16
CA VAL A 199 0.21 -1.50 -13.43
C VAL A 199 -0.60 -1.78 -14.68
N LEU A 200 -1.92 -1.68 -14.56
CA LEU A 200 -2.81 -1.90 -15.69
C LEU A 200 -3.42 -0.57 -16.14
N TYR A 201 -3.18 -0.23 -17.39
CA TYR A 201 -3.71 0.96 -18.02
C TYR A 201 -4.85 0.61 -18.97
N ILE A 202 -5.81 1.52 -19.08
CA ILE A 202 -6.88 1.48 -20.09
C ILE A 202 -6.37 2.30 -21.27
N ARG A 203 -6.18 1.65 -22.42
CA ARG A 203 -5.81 2.31 -23.67
C ARG A 203 -7.04 2.41 -24.58
N PRO A 204 -7.67 3.59 -24.72
CA PRO A 204 -8.78 3.79 -25.66
C PRO A 204 -8.36 3.53 -27.11
N PRO A 205 -9.30 3.19 -28.01
CA PRO A 205 -8.98 2.80 -29.40
C PRO A 205 -8.33 3.92 -30.23
N ASP A 206 -8.55 5.17 -29.86
CA ASP A 206 -7.98 6.37 -30.51
C ASP A 206 -6.71 6.91 -29.85
N SER A 207 -6.24 6.23 -28.80
CA SER A 207 -5.03 6.64 -28.07
C SER A 207 -3.79 6.59 -28.96
N PRO A 208 -2.98 7.65 -28.99
CA PRO A 208 -1.69 7.63 -29.68
C PRO A 208 -0.63 6.82 -28.93
N TRP A 209 -0.83 6.55 -27.64
CA TRP A 209 0.13 5.89 -26.78
C TRP A 209 0.31 4.42 -27.16
N LEU A 210 1.56 4.01 -27.39
CA LEU A 210 1.95 2.65 -27.82
C LEU A 210 1.19 2.18 -29.08
N ARG A 211 0.96 3.09 -30.03
CA ARG A 211 0.12 2.84 -31.19
C ARG A 211 0.67 1.75 -32.11
N HIS A 212 1.99 1.69 -32.25
CA HIS A 212 2.70 0.75 -33.09
C HIS A 212 3.36 -0.39 -32.31
N ALA A 213 3.15 -0.42 -30.97
CA ALA A 213 3.66 -1.49 -30.15
C ALA A 213 3.03 -2.85 -30.50
N PRO A 214 3.74 -3.97 -30.29
CA PRO A 214 3.19 -5.29 -30.49
C PRO A 214 1.90 -5.50 -29.67
N VAL A 215 0.92 -6.17 -30.26
CA VAL A 215 -0.32 -6.54 -29.59
C VAL A 215 -0.31 -8.02 -29.31
N GLY A 216 -0.56 -8.42 -28.06
CA GLY A 216 -0.55 -9.82 -27.63
C GLY A 216 0.82 -10.45 -27.57
N GLU A 217 1.86 -9.63 -27.49
CA GLU A 217 3.25 -10.06 -27.30
C GLU A 217 3.93 -9.13 -26.30
N ALA A 218 4.68 -9.72 -25.38
CA ALA A 218 5.44 -8.97 -24.40
C ALA A 218 6.62 -8.25 -25.06
N PHE A 219 6.86 -6.99 -24.67
CA PHE A 219 7.99 -6.18 -25.13
C PHE A 219 8.51 -5.30 -23.99
N THR A 220 9.74 -4.82 -24.15
CA THR A 220 10.32 -3.78 -23.29
C THR A 220 10.37 -2.47 -24.07
N ALA A 221 10.49 -1.34 -23.35
CA ALA A 221 10.61 -0.04 -24.03
C ALA A 221 11.81 0.01 -24.98
N SER A 222 12.91 -0.66 -24.62
CA SER A 222 14.12 -0.76 -25.45
C SER A 222 13.91 -1.46 -26.81
N MET A 223 12.89 -2.33 -26.91
CA MET A 223 12.55 -3.06 -28.16
C MET A 223 11.75 -2.22 -29.16
N LEU A 224 11.13 -1.13 -28.72
CA LEU A 224 10.37 -0.25 -29.61
C LEU A 224 11.30 0.48 -30.59
N SER A 225 10.94 0.49 -31.85
CA SER A 225 11.75 1.13 -32.91
C SER A 225 11.66 2.65 -32.89
N ASP A 226 10.50 3.20 -32.54
CA ASP A 226 10.25 4.63 -32.47
C ASP A 226 10.79 5.21 -31.15
N PRO A 227 11.74 6.19 -31.22
CA PRO A 227 12.27 6.85 -30.02
C PRO A 227 11.20 7.58 -29.21
N GLU A 228 10.16 8.11 -29.85
CA GLU A 228 9.07 8.79 -29.16
C GLU A 228 8.19 7.81 -28.42
N GLU A 229 7.84 6.66 -29.00
CA GLU A 229 7.14 5.60 -28.31
C GLU A 229 7.94 5.03 -27.15
N ARG A 230 9.28 4.90 -27.30
CA ARG A 230 10.16 4.51 -26.17
C ARG A 230 10.04 5.48 -25.00
N ARG A 231 10.06 6.78 -25.27
CA ARG A 231 9.89 7.80 -24.24
C ARG A 231 8.49 7.76 -23.63
N GLN A 232 7.48 7.64 -24.48
CA GLN A 232 6.07 7.61 -24.06
C GLN A 232 5.67 6.32 -23.34
N ALA A 233 6.39 5.21 -23.50
CA ALA A 233 6.13 3.99 -22.73
C ALA A 233 6.17 4.27 -21.23
N HIS A 234 7.03 5.18 -20.82
CA HIS A 234 7.23 5.58 -19.43
C HIS A 234 6.38 6.80 -18.98
N GLU A 235 5.79 7.53 -19.92
CA GLU A 235 5.05 8.78 -19.66
C GLU A 235 3.65 8.71 -20.27
N THR A 236 2.75 7.95 -19.63
CA THR A 236 1.38 7.85 -20.12
C THR A 236 0.42 8.77 -19.37
N THR A 237 -0.56 9.29 -20.11
CA THR A 237 -1.74 9.98 -19.57
C THR A 237 -2.99 9.06 -19.60
N SER A 238 -2.81 7.79 -19.96
CA SER A 238 -3.89 6.79 -19.97
C SER A 238 -4.45 6.57 -18.58
N ASP A 239 -5.74 6.20 -18.52
CA ASP A 239 -6.38 5.88 -17.24
C ASP A 239 -5.75 4.62 -16.64
N LEU A 240 -5.45 4.69 -15.36
CA LEU A 240 -5.10 3.52 -14.55
C LEU A 240 -6.36 2.72 -14.22
N LEU A 241 -6.38 1.45 -14.62
CA LEU A 241 -7.40 0.52 -14.15
C LEU A 241 -7.13 0.14 -12.69
N LEU A 242 -5.91 -0.30 -12.40
CA LEU A 242 -5.44 -0.57 -11.04
C LEU A 242 -3.92 -0.68 -10.97
N VAL A 243 -3.39 -0.68 -9.74
CA VAL A 243 -2.02 -1.08 -9.43
C VAL A 243 -2.06 -2.27 -8.50
N TYR A 244 -1.33 -3.31 -8.84
CA TYR A 244 -1.14 -4.52 -8.02
C TYR A 244 0.27 -4.54 -7.44
N ALA A 245 0.38 -4.87 -6.16
CA ALA A 245 1.61 -5.32 -5.53
C ALA A 245 1.28 -6.51 -4.61
N PRO A 246 2.24 -7.39 -4.27
CA PRO A 246 2.01 -8.48 -3.33
C PRO A 246 1.39 -7.98 -2.03
N GLY A 247 0.31 -8.64 -1.59
CA GLY A 247 -0.45 -8.22 -0.41
C GLY A 247 -1.53 -7.17 -0.65
N SER A 248 -1.65 -6.63 -1.87
CA SER A 248 -2.76 -5.73 -2.22
C SER A 248 -4.08 -6.50 -2.25
N ALA A 249 -5.10 -5.94 -1.59
CA ALA A 249 -6.47 -6.42 -1.76
C ALA A 249 -7.02 -6.00 -3.13
N PRO A 250 -7.97 -6.76 -3.70
CA PRO A 250 -8.67 -6.35 -4.90
C PRO A 250 -9.32 -4.97 -4.77
N ASP A 251 -9.40 -4.23 -5.86
CA ASP A 251 -10.15 -3.00 -5.86
C ASP A 251 -11.64 -3.28 -5.99
N ARG A 252 -12.40 -2.66 -5.07
CA ARG A 252 -13.85 -2.75 -5.00
C ARG A 252 -14.38 -1.36 -4.70
N TRP A 253 -15.22 -0.86 -5.58
CA TRP A 253 -15.89 0.41 -5.37
C TRP A 253 -17.30 0.17 -4.87
N THR A 254 -17.80 1.05 -4.01
CA THR A 254 -19.16 0.97 -3.46
C THR A 254 -20.21 1.10 -4.58
N ASP A 255 -21.41 0.65 -4.31
CA ASP A 255 -22.51 0.73 -5.25
C ASP A 255 -22.71 2.15 -5.80
N GLY A 256 -22.83 2.25 -7.11
CA GLY A 256 -22.94 3.52 -7.82
C GLY A 256 -21.60 4.14 -8.22
N MET A 257 -20.45 3.52 -7.89
CA MET A 257 -19.10 3.92 -8.32
C MET A 257 -18.47 2.85 -9.21
N ALA A 258 -17.77 3.25 -10.26
CA ALA A 258 -17.06 2.33 -11.14
C ALA A 258 -15.98 3.04 -11.96
N LYS A 259 -15.00 2.27 -12.47
CA LYS A 259 -14.08 2.74 -13.51
C LYS A 259 -14.66 2.51 -14.88
N PHE A 260 -14.40 3.45 -15.78
CA PHE A 260 -14.93 3.44 -17.15
C PHE A 260 -13.92 2.87 -18.12
N VAL A 261 -14.33 1.88 -18.91
CA VAL A 261 -13.55 1.28 -19.99
C VAL A 261 -14.32 1.46 -21.30
N PRO A 262 -13.87 2.34 -22.21
CA PRO A 262 -14.52 2.56 -23.51
C PRO A 262 -14.56 1.29 -24.36
N ALA A 263 -15.57 1.16 -25.21
CA ALA A 263 -15.62 0.12 -26.25
C ALA A 263 -14.35 0.15 -27.12
N GLY A 264 -13.86 -1.02 -27.51
CA GLY A 264 -12.65 -1.15 -28.33
C GLY A 264 -11.33 -0.81 -27.62
N SER A 265 -11.34 -0.60 -26.29
CA SER A 265 -10.11 -0.38 -25.54
C SER A 265 -9.27 -1.64 -25.43
N ASP A 266 -7.96 -1.44 -25.30
CA ASP A 266 -7.02 -2.46 -24.83
C ASP A 266 -6.70 -2.23 -23.36
N LEU A 267 -6.26 -3.29 -22.67
CA LEU A 267 -5.52 -3.17 -21.42
C LEU A 267 -4.02 -3.25 -21.72
N VAL A 268 -3.25 -2.34 -21.15
CA VAL A 268 -1.80 -2.42 -21.20
C VAL A 268 -1.30 -2.86 -19.85
N PHE A 269 -0.70 -4.05 -19.81
CA PHE A 269 -0.02 -4.59 -18.64
C PHE A 269 1.40 -4.05 -18.62
N GLN A 270 1.77 -3.30 -17.59
CA GLN A 270 3.14 -2.94 -17.29
C GLN A 270 3.58 -3.78 -16.10
N MET A 271 4.48 -4.72 -16.36
CA MET A 271 4.91 -5.72 -15.38
C MET A 271 6.32 -5.42 -14.90
N HIS A 272 6.50 -5.42 -13.59
CA HIS A 272 7.81 -5.41 -12.96
C HIS A 272 8.07 -6.76 -12.30
N TYR A 273 9.04 -7.50 -12.84
CA TYR A 273 9.46 -8.79 -12.34
C TYR A 273 10.72 -8.70 -11.48
N THR A 274 10.81 -9.54 -10.47
CA THR A 274 12.01 -9.70 -9.64
C THR A 274 12.50 -11.15 -9.70
N THR A 275 13.80 -11.32 -9.78
CA THR A 275 14.45 -12.64 -9.74
C THR A 275 14.67 -13.09 -8.30
N ASN A 276 14.49 -14.37 -8.03
CA ASN A 276 14.61 -14.95 -6.68
C ASN A 276 15.53 -16.18 -6.59
N GLY A 277 16.31 -16.43 -7.64
CA GLY A 277 17.21 -17.60 -7.75
C GLY A 277 16.63 -18.76 -8.55
N GLU A 278 15.36 -18.72 -8.92
CA GLU A 278 14.68 -19.71 -9.73
C GLU A 278 14.15 -19.08 -11.02
N ALA A 279 14.28 -19.80 -12.14
CA ALA A 279 13.67 -19.36 -13.38
C ALA A 279 12.17 -19.69 -13.37
N ALA A 280 11.36 -18.77 -13.87
CA ALA A 280 9.90 -18.94 -13.91
C ALA A 280 9.32 -18.40 -15.21
N SER A 281 8.00 -18.50 -15.33
CA SER A 281 7.23 -17.78 -16.35
C SER A 281 5.94 -17.28 -15.74
N ASP A 282 5.43 -16.14 -16.26
CA ASP A 282 4.20 -15.54 -15.79
C ASP A 282 3.22 -15.26 -16.93
N GLU A 283 1.96 -15.57 -16.70
CA GLU A 283 0.80 -15.17 -17.49
C GLU A 283 -0.22 -14.51 -16.57
N THR A 284 0.01 -13.24 -16.25
CA THR A 284 -0.89 -12.48 -15.39
C THR A 284 -2.26 -12.30 -16.07
N GLY A 285 -3.31 -12.51 -15.29
CA GLY A 285 -4.69 -12.24 -15.66
C GLY A 285 -5.31 -11.17 -14.77
N VAL A 286 -6.33 -10.48 -15.30
CA VAL A 286 -7.15 -9.53 -14.54
C VAL A 286 -8.61 -9.93 -14.68
N GLY A 287 -9.28 -10.11 -13.53
CA GLY A 287 -10.72 -10.36 -13.45
C GLY A 287 -11.49 -9.06 -13.27
N LEU A 288 -12.53 -8.88 -14.07
CA LEU A 288 -13.37 -7.69 -14.08
C LEU A 288 -14.80 -8.07 -13.70
N VAL A 289 -15.38 -7.37 -12.73
CA VAL A 289 -16.81 -7.45 -12.39
C VAL A 289 -17.46 -6.14 -12.79
N PHE A 290 -18.49 -6.21 -13.64
CA PHE A 290 -19.18 -5.03 -14.13
C PHE A 290 -20.33 -4.60 -13.20
N THR A 291 -20.68 -3.32 -13.26
CA THR A 291 -21.89 -2.82 -12.60
C THR A 291 -23.15 -3.42 -13.23
N LYS A 292 -24.15 -3.70 -12.39
CA LYS A 292 -25.47 -4.18 -12.86
C LYS A 292 -26.38 -3.06 -13.35
N SER A 293 -26.02 -1.81 -13.06
CA SER A 293 -26.74 -0.61 -13.46
C SER A 293 -25.77 0.53 -13.70
N PRO A 294 -26.09 1.52 -14.53
CA PRO A 294 -25.22 2.66 -14.77
C PRO A 294 -24.79 3.33 -13.45
N PRO A 295 -23.49 3.56 -13.22
CA PRO A 295 -23.02 4.20 -12.01
C PRO A 295 -23.37 5.68 -12.01
N LYS A 296 -23.47 6.28 -10.82
CA LYS A 296 -23.63 7.73 -10.63
C LYS A 296 -22.29 8.46 -10.71
N GLN A 297 -21.22 7.79 -10.32
CA GLN A 297 -19.87 8.34 -10.25
C GLN A 297 -18.88 7.40 -10.97
N ARG A 298 -17.93 8.01 -11.66
CA ARG A 298 -16.76 7.30 -12.16
C ARG A 298 -15.59 7.51 -11.22
N VAL A 299 -14.80 6.47 -11.04
CA VAL A 299 -13.53 6.53 -10.33
C VAL A 299 -12.42 6.80 -11.34
N VAL A 300 -11.59 7.78 -11.04
CA VAL A 300 -10.38 8.10 -11.81
C VAL A 300 -9.18 8.12 -10.88
N THR A 301 -8.06 7.58 -11.34
CA THR A 301 -6.78 7.68 -10.63
C THR A 301 -6.03 8.90 -11.13
N LEU A 302 -5.69 9.79 -10.20
CA LEU A 302 -4.89 10.98 -10.42
C LEU A 302 -3.51 10.80 -9.78
N GLN A 303 -2.57 11.70 -10.10
CA GLN A 303 -1.22 11.63 -9.55
C GLN A 303 -0.65 13.02 -9.29
N LEU A 304 0.12 13.10 -8.22
CA LEU A 304 1.06 14.18 -7.93
C LEU A 304 2.47 13.63 -8.14
N ASN A 305 3.21 14.14 -9.10
CA ASN A 305 4.55 13.65 -9.42
C ASN A 305 5.54 14.80 -9.57
N ASN A 306 6.82 14.50 -9.38
CA ASN A 306 7.90 15.45 -9.59
C ASN A 306 8.98 14.86 -10.51
N HIS A 307 8.83 15.10 -11.82
CA HIS A 307 9.79 14.66 -12.84
C HIS A 307 11.15 15.40 -12.77
N ALA A 308 11.24 16.50 -12.03
CA ALA A 308 12.49 17.21 -11.79
C ALA A 308 13.28 16.66 -10.59
N LEU A 309 12.96 15.45 -10.15
CA LEU A 309 13.63 14.78 -9.04
C LEU A 309 15.13 14.64 -9.30
N MET A 310 15.94 15.16 -8.37
CA MET A 310 17.41 15.06 -8.38
C MET A 310 17.89 14.88 -6.94
N ILE A 311 18.27 13.65 -6.57
CA ILE A 311 18.71 13.31 -5.21
C ILE A 311 20.24 13.31 -5.18
N PRO A 312 20.88 14.18 -4.39
CA PRO A 312 22.33 14.27 -4.32
C PRO A 312 22.99 12.98 -3.80
N PRO A 313 24.24 12.71 -4.18
CA PRO A 313 25.02 11.64 -3.57
C PRO A 313 25.09 11.78 -2.04
N GLY A 314 25.00 10.66 -1.31
CA GLY A 314 25.16 10.60 0.13
C GLY A 314 24.04 11.24 0.96
N ALA A 315 23.01 11.81 0.33
CA ALA A 315 21.89 12.44 1.04
C ALA A 315 21.06 11.39 1.81
N ASP A 316 20.98 11.51 3.13
CA ASP A 316 20.31 10.54 4.01
C ASP A 316 18.85 10.89 4.35
N ASN A 317 18.41 12.10 4.00
CA ASN A 317 17.03 12.57 4.26
C ASN A 317 16.62 13.67 3.29
N PHE A 318 16.79 13.41 2.00
CA PHE A 318 16.46 14.37 0.94
C PHE A 318 14.95 14.50 0.77
N ARG A 319 14.43 15.73 0.93
CA ARG A 319 13.01 16.04 0.88
C ARG A 319 12.63 16.62 -0.47
N VAL A 320 11.57 16.09 -1.04
CA VAL A 320 10.94 16.59 -2.29
C VAL A 320 9.46 16.76 -2.06
N GLU A 321 8.87 17.78 -2.66
CA GLU A 321 7.43 17.98 -2.61
C GLU A 321 6.84 18.37 -3.97
N VAL A 322 5.56 18.14 -4.11
CA VAL A 322 4.73 18.58 -5.23
C VAL A 322 3.34 18.92 -4.72
N GLN A 323 2.75 19.96 -5.28
CA GLN A 323 1.40 20.39 -4.95
C GLN A 323 0.60 20.55 -6.25
N GLY A 324 -0.67 20.17 -6.19
CA GLY A 324 -1.62 20.39 -7.25
C GLY A 324 -2.94 20.91 -6.71
N THR A 325 -3.76 21.50 -7.57
CA THR A 325 -5.08 22.05 -7.22
C THR A 325 -6.17 21.32 -8.00
N LEU A 326 -7.20 20.86 -7.30
CA LEU A 326 -8.35 20.22 -7.93
C LEU A 326 -9.17 21.25 -8.71
N PRO A 327 -9.44 21.01 -9.99
CA PRO A 327 -10.21 21.96 -10.80
C PRO A 327 -11.73 21.89 -10.54
N ASN A 328 -12.22 20.78 -10.02
CA ASN A 328 -13.64 20.52 -9.75
C ASN A 328 -13.83 19.77 -8.43
N ASP A 329 -15.07 19.73 -7.93
CA ASP A 329 -15.45 18.92 -6.78
C ASP A 329 -15.18 17.42 -7.07
N ALA A 330 -14.67 16.71 -6.07
CA ALA A 330 -14.40 15.27 -6.15
C ALA A 330 -14.49 14.63 -4.77
N THR A 331 -14.67 13.32 -4.72
CA THR A 331 -14.64 12.55 -3.48
C THR A 331 -13.37 11.71 -3.46
N LEU A 332 -12.43 11.99 -2.56
CA LEU A 332 -11.20 11.20 -2.38
C LEU A 332 -11.53 9.85 -1.77
N LEU A 333 -11.02 8.78 -2.38
CA LEU A 333 -11.30 7.38 -1.99
C LEU A 333 -10.08 6.67 -1.43
N SER A 334 -8.90 6.87 -2.04
CA SER A 334 -7.67 6.17 -1.68
C SER A 334 -6.43 6.98 -1.99
N LEU A 335 -5.31 6.60 -1.36
CA LEU A 335 -3.99 7.18 -1.53
C LEU A 335 -3.00 6.04 -1.77
N PHE A 336 -2.10 6.18 -2.74
CA PHE A 336 -1.12 5.16 -3.06
C PHE A 336 0.25 5.82 -3.37
N PRO A 337 1.17 5.85 -2.37
CA PRO A 337 2.52 6.38 -2.56
C PRO A 337 3.39 5.40 -3.35
N HIS A 338 4.16 5.93 -4.31
CA HIS A 338 5.12 5.18 -5.08
C HIS A 338 6.48 5.85 -5.13
N MET A 339 7.50 5.12 -4.76
CA MET A 339 8.92 5.44 -4.84
C MET A 339 9.70 4.16 -5.12
N HIS A 340 11.02 4.26 -5.34
CA HIS A 340 11.88 3.09 -5.51
C HIS A 340 12.73 2.81 -4.26
N LEU A 341 13.94 2.23 -4.44
CA LEU A 341 14.79 1.69 -3.38
C LEU A 341 15.25 2.70 -2.31
N ARG A 342 15.27 3.98 -2.66
CA ARG A 342 15.72 5.04 -1.74
C ARG A 342 14.57 5.72 -1.01
N GLY A 343 13.32 5.35 -1.34
CA GLY A 343 12.14 5.86 -0.66
C GLY A 343 12.16 5.53 0.83
N LYS A 344 11.97 6.56 1.68
CA LYS A 344 12.03 6.46 3.14
C LYS A 344 10.71 6.80 3.80
N ARG A 345 10.02 7.84 3.32
CA ARG A 345 8.77 8.33 3.87
C ARG A 345 7.96 9.04 2.80
N PHE A 346 6.64 8.92 2.88
CA PHE A 346 5.73 9.63 2.01
C PHE A 346 4.56 10.23 2.80
N GLU A 347 4.12 11.44 2.43
CA GLU A 347 2.99 12.11 3.06
C GLU A 347 2.05 12.70 2.01
N TYR A 348 0.76 12.69 2.34
CA TYR A 348 -0.27 13.46 1.63
C TYR A 348 -0.95 14.41 2.58
N ASP A 349 -1.15 15.63 2.12
CA ASP A 349 -1.77 16.70 2.88
C ASP A 349 -2.79 17.47 2.03
N ILE A 350 -3.79 18.06 2.72
CA ILE A 350 -4.53 19.20 2.20
C ILE A 350 -3.86 20.47 2.72
N VAL A 351 -3.61 21.43 1.83
CA VAL A 351 -3.08 22.75 2.18
C VAL A 351 -4.20 23.76 2.09
N HIS A 352 -4.57 24.32 3.23
CA HIS A 352 -5.63 25.33 3.33
C HIS A 352 -5.14 26.71 2.90
N ASP A 353 -6.06 27.63 2.57
CA ASP A 353 -5.74 28.97 2.09
C ASP A 353 -5.03 29.86 3.13
N ASP A 354 -5.23 29.56 4.42
CA ASP A 354 -4.53 30.22 5.53
C ASP A 354 -3.10 29.67 5.75
N GLY A 355 -2.66 28.71 4.93
CA GLY A 355 -1.36 28.04 5.02
C GLY A 355 -1.32 26.89 6.03
N SER A 356 -2.39 26.61 6.75
CA SER A 356 -2.48 25.43 7.60
C SER A 356 -2.49 24.15 6.77
N VAL A 357 -2.02 23.04 7.38
CA VAL A 357 -1.86 21.76 6.73
C VAL A 357 -2.66 20.69 7.46
N GLU A 358 -3.52 20.00 6.74
CA GLU A 358 -4.28 18.84 7.21
C GLU A 358 -3.66 17.55 6.66
N PRO A 359 -2.98 16.73 7.50
CA PRO A 359 -2.42 15.48 7.05
C PRO A 359 -3.51 14.44 6.74
N LEU A 360 -3.44 13.84 5.56
CA LEU A 360 -4.33 12.75 5.13
C LEU A 360 -3.70 11.38 5.39
N LEU A 361 -2.40 11.24 5.10
CA LEU A 361 -1.65 10.00 5.24
C LEU A 361 -0.18 10.31 5.48
N ARG A 362 0.45 9.55 6.37
CA ARG A 362 1.90 9.47 6.52
C ARG A 362 2.34 8.01 6.52
N VAL A 363 3.33 7.69 5.70
CA VAL A 363 3.82 6.34 5.50
C VAL A 363 5.32 6.28 5.75
N ASN A 364 5.76 5.37 6.62
CA ASN A 364 7.15 4.91 6.63
C ASN A 364 7.30 3.96 5.45
N TYR A 365 7.79 4.48 4.33
CA TYR A 365 7.77 3.77 3.05
C TYR A 365 8.69 2.55 3.07
N HIS A 366 8.23 1.47 2.45
CA HIS A 366 8.99 0.25 2.30
C HIS A 366 8.83 -0.26 0.86
N PHE A 367 9.92 -0.29 0.10
CA PHE A 367 9.92 -0.59 -1.33
C PHE A 367 9.20 -1.90 -1.71
N HIS A 368 9.37 -2.96 -0.90
CA HIS A 368 8.75 -4.26 -1.18
C HIS A 368 7.23 -4.30 -0.91
N TRP A 369 6.67 -3.27 -0.29
CA TRP A 369 5.27 -3.21 0.11
C TRP A 369 4.63 -1.90 -0.34
N GLN A 370 4.26 -1.85 -1.60
CA GLN A 370 3.63 -0.68 -2.18
C GLN A 370 2.11 -0.78 -2.03
N LEU A 371 1.61 -0.27 -0.92
CA LEU A 371 0.22 -0.45 -0.51
C LEU A 371 -0.67 0.72 -0.91
N SER A 372 -1.91 0.40 -1.30
CA SER A 372 -3.00 1.37 -1.39
C SER A 372 -3.67 1.53 -0.02
N TYR A 373 -3.94 2.77 0.36
CA TYR A 373 -4.57 3.16 1.62
C TYR A 373 -5.97 3.68 1.33
N LYS A 374 -6.98 2.81 1.49
CA LYS A 374 -8.39 3.13 1.23
C LYS A 374 -8.99 3.87 2.43
N LEU A 375 -9.49 5.07 2.25
CA LEU A 375 -10.09 5.84 3.32
C LEU A 375 -11.26 5.07 3.94
N ALA A 376 -11.36 5.04 5.26
CA ALA A 376 -12.50 4.42 5.97
C ALA A 376 -13.80 5.16 5.66
N GLU A 377 -13.70 6.48 5.49
CA GLU A 377 -14.79 7.36 5.04
C GLU A 377 -14.26 8.18 3.85
N PRO A 378 -14.92 8.08 2.68
CA PRO A 378 -14.59 8.92 1.53
C PRO A 378 -14.61 10.40 1.90
N ARG A 379 -13.66 11.19 1.38
CA ARG A 379 -13.49 12.59 1.72
C ARG A 379 -13.93 13.50 0.58
N GLU A 380 -14.96 14.32 0.82
CA GLU A 380 -15.37 15.37 -0.13
C GLU A 380 -14.30 16.45 -0.23
N LEU A 381 -13.85 16.72 -1.44
CA LEU A 381 -12.89 17.76 -1.80
C LEU A 381 -13.56 18.76 -2.74
N LYS A 382 -13.48 20.04 -2.42
CA LYS A 382 -14.04 21.12 -3.25
C LYS A 382 -13.07 21.54 -4.36
N ALA A 383 -13.60 22.08 -5.44
CA ALA A 383 -12.79 22.79 -6.42
C ALA A 383 -11.91 23.84 -5.72
N GLY A 384 -10.67 23.94 -6.13
CA GLY A 384 -9.67 24.78 -5.48
C GLY A 384 -8.91 24.12 -4.33
N THR A 385 -9.33 22.92 -3.86
CA THR A 385 -8.56 22.17 -2.84
C THR A 385 -7.15 21.90 -3.35
N LYS A 386 -6.16 22.29 -2.54
CA LYS A 386 -4.75 22.06 -2.81
C LYS A 386 -4.30 20.76 -2.12
N LEU A 387 -3.92 19.77 -2.91
CA LEU A 387 -3.31 18.54 -2.43
C LEU A 387 -1.80 18.64 -2.56
N ARG A 388 -1.08 18.24 -1.53
CA ARG A 388 0.37 18.18 -1.50
C ARG A 388 0.84 16.76 -1.23
N ALA A 389 1.82 16.30 -1.98
CA ALA A 389 2.60 15.11 -1.70
C ALA A 389 4.02 15.50 -1.28
N VAL A 390 4.57 14.85 -0.27
CA VAL A 390 5.93 15.06 0.22
C VAL A 390 6.62 13.71 0.35
N ALA A 391 7.80 13.58 -0.23
CA ALA A 391 8.61 12.36 -0.17
C ALA A 391 9.98 12.64 0.45
N TRP A 392 10.52 11.65 1.15
CA TRP A 392 11.89 11.65 1.67
C TRP A 392 12.65 10.45 1.15
N TYR A 393 13.91 10.67 0.80
CA TYR A 393 14.81 9.67 0.23
C TYR A 393 16.08 9.53 1.04
N ASP A 394 16.61 8.31 1.09
CA ASP A 394 17.90 7.98 1.65
C ASP A 394 18.83 7.42 0.56
N ASN A 395 19.65 8.30 -0.02
CA ASN A 395 20.70 7.97 -0.99
C ASN A 395 22.07 7.81 -0.31
N SER A 396 22.09 7.52 0.99
CA SER A 396 23.33 7.31 1.72
C SER A 396 23.79 5.86 1.73
N LYS A 397 25.01 5.64 2.16
CA LYS A 397 25.58 4.30 2.41
C LYS A 397 24.90 3.54 3.57
N ASN A 398 24.08 4.21 4.37
CA ASN A 398 23.35 3.59 5.47
C ASN A 398 22.06 2.92 5.02
N ASN A 399 21.57 3.21 3.80
CA ASN A 399 20.46 2.52 3.21
C ASN A 399 20.94 1.19 2.59
N PRO A 400 20.57 0.03 3.15
CA PRO A 400 21.04 -1.28 2.67
C PRO A 400 20.53 -1.65 1.27
N HIS A 401 19.50 -0.95 0.78
CA HIS A 401 18.90 -1.17 -0.53
C HIS A 401 19.45 -0.23 -1.60
N ASN A 402 20.28 0.75 -1.23
CA ASN A 402 20.84 1.72 -2.18
C ASN A 402 21.94 1.06 -3.03
N PRO A 403 21.77 0.93 -4.35
CA PRO A 403 22.77 0.28 -5.19
C PRO A 403 24.06 1.10 -5.38
N ASP A 404 23.98 2.44 -5.27
CA ASP A 404 25.13 3.33 -5.48
C ASP A 404 24.92 4.66 -4.74
N PRO A 405 25.48 4.83 -3.54
CA PRO A 405 25.33 6.06 -2.74
C PRO A 405 26.14 7.26 -3.27
N ASP A 406 27.08 7.03 -4.18
CA ASP A 406 27.96 8.07 -4.72
C ASP A 406 27.38 8.70 -6.01
N LYS A 407 26.27 8.17 -6.51
CA LYS A 407 25.58 8.69 -7.69
C LYS A 407 24.56 9.78 -7.38
N LEU A 408 24.47 10.77 -8.27
CA LEU A 408 23.29 11.62 -8.42
C LEU A 408 22.15 10.76 -9.00
N VAL A 409 21.02 10.74 -8.34
CA VAL A 409 19.84 9.95 -8.75
C VAL A 409 18.78 10.88 -9.30
N THR A 410 18.30 10.57 -10.50
CA THR A 410 17.28 11.35 -11.20
C THR A 410 16.00 10.55 -11.38
N TRP A 411 14.95 11.21 -11.81
CA TRP A 411 13.71 10.56 -12.24
C TRP A 411 13.98 9.49 -13.30
N GLY A 412 13.32 8.36 -13.16
CA GLY A 412 13.34 7.28 -14.13
C GLY A 412 12.64 6.02 -13.61
N ASP A 413 12.25 5.15 -14.53
CA ASP A 413 11.42 3.98 -14.27
C ASP A 413 12.18 2.82 -13.65
N GLN A 414 13.49 2.72 -13.91
CA GLN A 414 14.25 1.60 -13.40
C GLN A 414 14.40 1.69 -11.88
N THR A 415 14.37 0.56 -11.20
CA THR A 415 14.48 0.45 -9.74
C THR A 415 15.75 1.13 -9.19
N SER A 416 16.83 1.16 -9.98
CA SER A 416 18.08 1.86 -9.67
C SER A 416 18.02 3.38 -9.80
N GLN A 417 17.02 3.91 -10.52
CA GLN A 417 16.63 5.32 -10.57
C GLN A 417 15.61 5.61 -9.44
N GLU A 418 14.92 6.74 -9.48
CA GLU A 418 13.87 7.05 -8.50
C GLU A 418 12.66 7.71 -9.12
N MET A 419 11.52 7.50 -8.46
CA MET A 419 10.27 8.19 -8.74
C MET A 419 9.75 8.88 -7.49
N MET A 420 8.98 9.95 -7.69
CA MET A 420 8.08 10.53 -6.70
C MET A 420 6.70 10.58 -7.31
N VAL A 421 5.85 9.62 -6.99
CA VAL A 421 4.47 9.60 -7.47
C VAL A 421 3.50 9.37 -6.32
N GLY A 422 2.65 10.34 -6.09
CA GLY A 422 1.52 10.24 -5.18
C GLY A 422 0.25 9.95 -5.96
N PHE A 423 -0.08 8.69 -6.20
CA PHE A 423 -1.36 8.31 -6.79
C PHE A 423 -2.50 8.50 -5.79
N PHE A 424 -3.68 8.83 -6.28
CA PHE A 424 -4.89 8.88 -5.48
C PHE A 424 -6.14 8.67 -6.36
N ASP A 425 -7.10 7.93 -5.82
CA ASP A 425 -8.37 7.74 -6.50
C ASP A 425 -9.39 8.76 -6.04
N VAL A 426 -10.11 9.32 -6.98
CA VAL A 426 -11.27 10.17 -6.72
C VAL A 426 -12.50 9.68 -7.49
N ALA A 427 -13.67 9.83 -6.86
CA ALA A 427 -14.95 9.67 -7.53
C ALA A 427 -15.47 11.04 -7.99
N ILE A 428 -15.94 11.09 -9.24
CA ILE A 428 -16.49 12.26 -9.91
C ILE A 428 -17.81 11.88 -10.60
N PRO A 429 -18.69 12.84 -11.00
CA PRO A 429 -19.89 12.49 -11.75
C PRO A 429 -19.58 11.64 -12.97
N ALA A 430 -20.35 10.56 -13.20
CA ALA A 430 -20.06 9.58 -14.26
C ALA A 430 -19.97 10.18 -15.67
N GLY A 431 -20.75 11.23 -15.96
CA GLY A 431 -20.75 11.95 -17.24
C GLY A 431 -19.67 13.01 -17.40
N MET A 432 -18.78 13.20 -16.40
CA MET A 432 -17.74 14.22 -16.46
C MET A 432 -16.50 13.71 -17.16
N ASP A 433 -15.87 14.54 -18.00
CA ASP A 433 -14.61 14.19 -18.65
C ASP A 433 -13.48 14.15 -17.62
N LYS A 434 -12.72 13.06 -17.62
CA LYS A 434 -11.56 12.86 -16.75
C LYS A 434 -10.48 13.92 -16.92
N TRP A 435 -10.29 14.44 -18.13
CA TRP A 435 -9.28 15.44 -18.44
C TRP A 435 -9.45 16.75 -17.67
N GLN A 436 -10.66 17.03 -17.21
CA GLN A 436 -10.96 18.16 -16.34
C GLN A 436 -10.30 18.05 -14.96
N PHE A 437 -9.88 16.84 -14.59
CA PHE A 437 -9.26 16.54 -13.30
C PHE A 437 -7.74 16.38 -13.37
N PHE A 438 -7.09 16.59 -14.54
CA PHE A 438 -5.65 16.63 -14.57
C PHE A 438 -5.16 17.88 -13.81
N VAL A 439 -4.53 17.63 -12.66
CA VAL A 439 -3.91 18.68 -11.87
C VAL A 439 -2.65 19.12 -12.59
N ARG A 440 -2.72 20.27 -13.24
CA ARG A 440 -1.53 20.93 -13.82
C ARG A 440 -0.97 21.91 -12.81
N LYS A 441 0.36 21.97 -12.75
CA LYS A 441 1.08 23.01 -12.00
C LYS A 441 0.79 24.39 -12.59
#